data_3285ddf282a0f896c9acd28b4e6d7847
#
_entry.id   3285ddf282a0f896c9acd28b4e6d7847
#
_cell.length_a   1.000
_cell.length_b   1.000
_cell.length_c   1.000
_cell.angle_alpha   90.00
_cell.angle_beta   90.00
_cell.angle_gamma   90.00
#
_symmetry.space_group_name_H-M   'P 1'
#
loop_
_entity.id
_entity.type
_entity.pdbx_description
1 polymer ?
#
loop_
_entity_poly.entity_id
_entity_poly.type
_entity_poly.pdbx_seq_one_letter_code
_entity_poly.pdbx_strand_id
1 'polypeptide(L)'
;MASIRKRRGVYYARVTWRNEFGTKSEKEIPLKTNKKSEAIKKTNEVEKVEDLIKEGQNWEFGWLAEGGKPKLIRLSVEETFAEYLSVKKIDGVRPKTIELNQLALSSFMNRIGYKTPIELVTDSHINEWKEWSRRHHKPNTTNIYLAKMKTFFKYCYKKRYVKRELDIEMVRADKKPPMYLSETKLGQLFKTDMVDEHFRKAFLFYTMTGCRLREPFEGTLSGDWLVITPDVSKSHKTREIQLNQVTKSILIEMRERYEQRIGKSMHGTYKNTHKGIIDSYSKEFKKAVIELGFGEHKFHNLRDTYATRRWIESGDIHLVSKEIGHSSVTMTQKYADFNLRRLAVDFPSLDAIIQTRLSKTTTNDSLIGLGQHLLA
;
A
#
# COMPACT_ATOMS: atom_id res chain seq x y z
N MET A 1 17.74 29.85 -29.65
CA MET A 1 16.92 30.35 -30.77
C MET A 1 16.09 29.21 -31.34
N ALA A 2 14.81 29.45 -31.56
CA ALA A 2 13.94 28.50 -32.19
C ALA A 2 14.25 28.38 -33.68
N SER A 3 14.32 27.19 -34.22
CA SER A 3 14.57 26.93 -35.65
C SER A 3 13.29 26.54 -36.37
N ILE A 4 13.17 26.94 -37.64
CA ILE A 4 12.01 26.61 -38.47
C ILE A 4 12.25 25.27 -39.19
N ARG A 5 11.29 24.37 -39.14
CA ARG A 5 11.31 23.11 -39.87
C ARG A 5 10.03 22.95 -40.71
N LYS A 6 10.16 22.48 -41.93
CA LYS A 6 9.02 22.14 -42.79
C LYS A 6 8.82 20.62 -42.81
N ARG A 7 7.60 20.15 -42.54
CA ARG A 7 7.27 18.73 -42.54
C ARG A 7 5.89 18.54 -43.19
N ARG A 8 5.79 17.70 -44.19
CA ARG A 8 4.54 17.41 -44.90
C ARG A 8 3.78 18.68 -45.34
N GLY A 9 4.51 19.70 -45.85
CA GLY A 9 3.92 20.94 -46.33
C GLY A 9 3.65 22.02 -45.30
N VAL A 10 3.70 21.70 -44.00
CA VAL A 10 3.41 22.62 -42.87
C VAL A 10 4.69 22.98 -42.12
N TYR A 11 4.76 24.19 -41.59
CA TYR A 11 5.90 24.67 -40.80
C TYR A 11 5.71 24.44 -39.29
N TYR A 12 6.84 24.15 -38.64
CA TYR A 12 7.00 23.98 -37.21
C TYR A 12 8.12 24.86 -36.68
N ALA A 13 7.95 25.42 -35.50
CA ALA A 13 9.06 25.99 -34.73
C ALA A 13 9.62 24.90 -33.81
N ARG A 14 10.96 24.79 -33.79
CA ARG A 14 11.66 23.79 -32.97
C ARG A 14 12.53 24.51 -31.96
N VAL A 15 12.21 24.31 -30.67
CA VAL A 15 13.03 24.76 -29.53
C VAL A 15 13.85 23.59 -29.06
N THR A 16 15.17 23.79 -28.92
CA THR A 16 16.08 22.73 -28.42
C THR A 16 16.92 23.26 -27.27
N TRP A 17 17.13 22.40 -26.26
CA TRP A 17 17.99 22.75 -25.13
C TRP A 17 18.65 21.49 -24.56
N ARG A 18 19.59 21.65 -23.62
CA ARG A 18 20.11 20.57 -22.82
C ARG A 18 19.43 20.64 -21.44
N ASN A 19 18.97 19.51 -20.94
CA ASN A 19 18.41 19.42 -19.57
C ASN A 19 19.55 19.40 -18.52
N GLU A 20 19.18 19.42 -17.26
CA GLU A 20 20.11 19.38 -16.10
C GLU A 20 21.08 18.17 -16.14
N PHE A 21 20.73 17.12 -16.86
CA PHE A 21 21.54 15.91 -17.04
C PHE A 21 22.39 15.93 -18.32
N GLY A 22 22.48 17.08 -19.00
CA GLY A 22 23.22 17.24 -20.26
C GLY A 22 22.56 16.60 -21.49
N THR A 23 21.40 15.95 -21.32
CA THR A 23 20.69 15.30 -22.44
C THR A 23 19.96 16.33 -23.29
N LYS A 24 20.02 16.15 -24.62
CA LYS A 24 19.31 17.01 -25.56
C LYS A 24 17.81 16.82 -25.47
N SER A 25 17.08 17.88 -25.21
CA SER A 25 15.64 17.97 -25.24
C SER A 25 15.15 18.85 -26.34
N GLU A 26 13.98 18.59 -26.91
CA GLU A 26 13.38 19.39 -27.96
C GLU A 26 11.86 19.46 -27.82
N LYS A 27 11.26 20.57 -28.28
CA LYS A 27 9.81 20.74 -28.41
C LYS A 27 9.50 21.32 -29.79
N GLU A 28 8.67 20.60 -30.57
CA GLU A 28 8.14 21.08 -31.84
C GLU A 28 6.76 21.72 -31.62
N ILE A 29 6.58 22.94 -32.16
CA ILE A 29 5.36 23.72 -32.06
C ILE A 29 4.80 23.91 -33.48
N PRO A 30 3.59 23.41 -33.76
CA PRO A 30 2.97 23.55 -35.08
C PRO A 30 2.61 25.00 -35.33
N LEU A 31 3.05 25.55 -36.45
CA LEU A 31 2.78 26.95 -36.84
C LEU A 31 1.47 27.10 -37.61
N LYS A 32 0.81 26.01 -37.95
CA LYS A 32 -0.46 25.96 -38.74
C LYS A 32 -0.42 26.91 -39.95
N THR A 33 0.69 26.89 -40.72
CA THR A 33 0.85 27.66 -41.96
C THR A 33 1.75 26.91 -42.93
N ASN A 34 1.51 27.14 -44.23
CA ASN A 34 2.35 26.66 -45.33
C ASN A 34 3.17 27.80 -45.98
N LYS A 35 2.97 29.06 -45.52
CA LYS A 35 3.67 30.25 -46.00
C LYS A 35 4.90 30.55 -45.14
N LYS A 36 6.07 30.64 -45.77
CA LYS A 36 7.36 30.87 -45.07
C LYS A 36 7.39 32.22 -44.31
N SER A 37 6.85 33.28 -44.87
CA SER A 37 6.82 34.61 -44.25
C SER A 37 5.98 34.61 -42.93
N GLU A 38 4.87 33.91 -42.95
CA GLU A 38 4.00 33.76 -41.73
C GLU A 38 4.68 32.85 -40.71
N ALA A 39 5.35 31.78 -41.16
CA ALA A 39 6.10 30.89 -40.27
C ALA A 39 7.20 31.65 -39.53
N ILE A 40 7.93 32.55 -40.21
CA ILE A 40 8.95 33.38 -39.57
C ILE A 40 8.33 34.27 -38.48
N LYS A 41 7.22 34.96 -38.78
CA LYS A 41 6.53 35.82 -37.78
C LYS A 41 6.13 35.01 -36.53
N LYS A 42 5.51 33.83 -36.72
CA LYS A 42 5.10 32.97 -35.62
C LYS A 42 6.29 32.39 -34.87
N THR A 43 7.40 32.09 -35.53
CA THR A 43 8.64 31.62 -34.87
C THR A 43 9.23 32.70 -33.97
N ASN A 44 9.22 33.97 -34.37
CA ASN A 44 9.67 35.07 -33.54
C ASN A 44 8.80 35.22 -32.27
N GLU A 45 7.50 34.89 -32.32
CA GLU A 45 6.65 34.82 -31.14
C GLU A 45 7.02 33.63 -30.22
N VAL A 46 7.42 32.49 -30.81
CA VAL A 46 7.94 31.34 -30.05
C VAL A 46 9.25 31.70 -29.36
N GLU A 47 10.12 32.44 -30.00
CA GLU A 47 11.39 32.88 -29.41
C GLU A 47 11.20 33.78 -28.19
N LYS A 48 10.21 34.66 -28.21
CA LYS A 48 9.90 35.53 -27.05
C LYS A 48 9.57 34.76 -25.78
N VAL A 49 9.08 33.53 -25.92
CA VAL A 49 8.69 32.67 -24.78
C VAL A 49 9.54 31.39 -24.72
N GLU A 50 10.67 31.37 -25.42
CA GLU A 50 11.55 30.19 -25.53
C GLU A 50 12.03 29.71 -24.16
N ASP A 51 12.36 30.63 -23.26
CA ASP A 51 12.85 30.29 -21.92
C ASP A 51 11.74 29.65 -21.05
N LEU A 52 10.51 30.14 -21.16
CA LEU A 52 9.35 29.51 -20.50
C LEU A 52 9.12 28.09 -21.01
N ILE A 53 9.31 27.87 -22.33
CA ILE A 53 9.18 26.54 -22.94
C ILE A 53 10.29 25.60 -22.44
N LYS A 54 11.54 26.08 -22.35
CA LYS A 54 12.69 25.33 -21.82
C LYS A 54 12.50 24.96 -20.34
N GLU A 55 11.87 25.87 -19.57
CA GLU A 55 11.49 25.62 -18.18
C GLU A 55 10.32 24.65 -18.00
N GLY A 56 9.74 24.17 -19.12
CA GLY A 56 8.64 23.20 -19.10
C GLY A 56 7.26 23.84 -18.92
N GLN A 57 7.12 25.16 -18.99
CA GLN A 57 5.82 25.83 -18.92
C GLN A 57 5.03 25.62 -20.21
N ASN A 58 3.73 25.39 -20.08
CA ASN A 58 2.83 25.21 -21.21
C ASN A 58 2.31 26.57 -21.69
N TRP A 59 2.76 27.01 -22.83
CA TRP A 59 2.31 28.22 -23.49
C TRP A 59 1.40 27.89 -24.68
N GLU A 60 0.20 28.45 -24.70
CA GLU A 60 -0.72 28.35 -25.83
C GLU A 60 -0.61 29.57 -26.72
N PHE A 61 -0.13 29.36 -27.96
CA PHE A 61 0.00 30.44 -28.93
C PHE A 61 -1.36 30.83 -29.52
N GLY A 62 -1.56 32.10 -29.86
CA GLY A 62 -2.82 32.61 -30.36
C GLY A 62 -3.37 31.88 -31.59
N TRP A 63 -2.49 31.33 -32.47
CA TRP A 63 -2.93 30.52 -33.60
C TRP A 63 -3.29 29.06 -33.28
N LEU A 64 -3.08 28.64 -32.04
CA LEU A 64 -3.47 27.32 -31.52
C LEU A 64 -4.67 27.43 -30.58
N ALA A 65 -4.89 28.59 -29.99
CA ALA A 65 -5.95 28.87 -29.02
C ALA A 65 -7.34 29.05 -29.67
N GLU A 66 -8.38 28.55 -29.03
CA GLU A 66 -9.78 28.79 -29.39
C GLU A 66 -10.18 30.24 -29.11
N GLY A 67 -9.65 31.23 -29.41
CA GLY A 67 -9.93 32.64 -29.14
C GLY A 67 -8.83 33.57 -29.61
N GLY A 68 -7.81 33.02 -30.28
CA GLY A 68 -6.78 33.80 -30.95
C GLY A 68 -5.82 34.56 -30.02
N LYS A 69 -5.92 34.42 -28.68
CA LYS A 69 -5.04 35.09 -27.73
C LYS A 69 -4.06 34.10 -27.11
N PRO A 70 -2.75 34.43 -27.07
CA PRO A 70 -1.77 33.59 -26.39
C PRO A 70 -2.03 33.63 -24.87
N LYS A 71 -1.93 32.49 -24.21
CA LYS A 71 -2.01 32.39 -22.76
C LYS A 71 -1.08 31.33 -22.21
N LEU A 72 -0.60 31.58 -21.00
CA LEU A 72 0.09 30.57 -20.22
C LEU A 72 -0.96 29.60 -19.67
N ILE A 73 -0.83 28.32 -20.05
CA ILE A 73 -1.69 27.28 -19.50
C ILE A 73 -1.09 26.86 -18.17
N ARG A 74 -1.73 27.26 -17.09
CA ARG A 74 -1.41 26.82 -15.74
C ARG A 74 -2.31 25.68 -15.37
N LEU A 75 -1.74 24.48 -15.25
CA LEU A 75 -2.48 23.32 -14.74
C LEU A 75 -2.73 23.47 -13.25
N SER A 76 -3.97 23.33 -12.83
CA SER A 76 -4.32 23.27 -11.42
C SER A 76 -3.92 21.93 -10.80
N VAL A 77 -3.82 21.87 -9.47
CA VAL A 77 -3.59 20.62 -8.74
C VAL A 77 -4.69 19.60 -9.06
N GLU A 78 -5.96 20.06 -9.18
CA GLU A 78 -7.10 19.19 -9.51
C GLU A 78 -6.96 18.55 -10.89
N GLU A 79 -6.66 19.33 -11.93
CA GLU A 79 -6.49 18.84 -13.31
C GLU A 79 -5.31 17.85 -13.41
N THR A 80 -4.18 18.19 -12.79
CA THR A 80 -2.99 17.35 -12.74
C THR A 80 -3.28 16.05 -11.99
N PHE A 81 -4.07 16.12 -10.92
CA PHE A 81 -4.45 14.95 -10.16
C PHE A 81 -5.41 14.05 -10.92
N ALA A 82 -6.38 14.60 -11.64
CA ALA A 82 -7.28 13.83 -12.51
C ALA A 82 -6.51 13.07 -13.59
N GLU A 83 -5.53 13.71 -14.22
CA GLU A 83 -4.62 13.06 -15.17
C GLU A 83 -3.84 11.92 -14.52
N TYR A 84 -3.23 12.17 -13.35
CA TYR A 84 -2.50 11.14 -12.59
C TYR A 84 -3.36 9.92 -12.29
N LEU A 85 -4.60 10.11 -11.84
CA LEU A 85 -5.52 9.01 -11.56
C LEU A 85 -5.89 8.22 -12.82
N SER A 86 -6.06 8.90 -13.96
CA SER A 86 -6.34 8.25 -15.24
C SER A 86 -5.18 7.35 -15.65
N VAL A 87 -3.93 7.84 -15.54
CA VAL A 87 -2.74 7.03 -15.80
C VAL A 87 -2.69 5.82 -14.85
N LYS A 88 -2.96 6.01 -13.54
CA LYS A 88 -2.98 4.90 -12.57
C LYS A 88 -4.04 3.84 -12.86
N LYS A 89 -5.18 4.23 -13.41
CA LYS A 89 -6.22 3.27 -13.85
C LYS A 89 -5.74 2.47 -15.07
N ILE A 90 -5.13 3.13 -16.04
CA ILE A 90 -4.54 2.48 -17.23
C ILE A 90 -3.43 1.50 -16.83
N ASP A 91 -2.60 1.88 -15.85
CA ASP A 91 -1.54 1.02 -15.28
C ASP A 91 -2.09 -0.19 -14.49
N GLY A 92 -3.40 -0.40 -14.42
CA GLY A 92 -4.02 -1.52 -13.70
C GLY A 92 -3.91 -1.44 -12.18
N VAL A 93 -3.73 -0.25 -11.60
CA VAL A 93 -3.66 -0.08 -10.14
C VAL A 93 -5.00 -0.43 -9.50
N ARG A 94 -4.97 -1.27 -8.46
CA ARG A 94 -6.18 -1.76 -7.77
C ARG A 94 -7.12 -0.62 -7.33
N PRO A 95 -8.46 -0.77 -7.48
CA PRO A 95 -9.45 0.27 -7.16
C PRO A 95 -9.29 0.85 -5.75
N LYS A 96 -9.01 0.00 -4.76
CA LYS A 96 -8.79 0.45 -3.38
C LYS A 96 -7.55 1.35 -3.20
N THR A 97 -6.52 1.16 -4.02
CA THR A 97 -5.34 2.04 -4.04
C THR A 97 -5.68 3.38 -4.70
N ILE A 98 -6.52 3.38 -5.73
CA ILE A 98 -7.05 4.61 -6.37
C ILE A 98 -7.86 5.42 -5.36
N GLU A 99 -8.82 4.80 -4.65
CA GLU A 99 -9.58 5.46 -3.56
C GLU A 99 -8.66 6.11 -2.53
N LEU A 100 -7.61 5.40 -2.11
CA LEU A 100 -6.67 5.92 -1.13
C LEU A 100 -5.85 7.11 -1.66
N ASN A 101 -5.48 7.11 -2.95
CA ASN A 101 -4.89 8.30 -3.58
C ASN A 101 -5.89 9.46 -3.59
N GLN A 102 -7.15 9.20 -3.92
CA GLN A 102 -8.21 10.22 -3.90
C GLN A 102 -8.38 10.83 -2.51
N LEU A 103 -8.49 10.00 -1.46
CA LEU A 103 -8.62 10.49 -0.08
C LEU A 103 -7.43 11.36 0.34
N ALA A 104 -6.21 10.91 0.06
CA ALA A 104 -4.99 11.61 0.44
C ALA A 104 -4.89 12.99 -0.25
N LEU A 105 -5.06 13.00 -1.59
CA LEU A 105 -4.91 14.23 -2.38
C LEU A 105 -6.10 15.17 -2.19
N SER A 106 -7.34 14.68 -2.04
CA SER A 106 -8.47 15.53 -1.70
C SER A 106 -8.29 16.20 -0.35
N SER A 107 -7.77 15.49 0.66
CA SER A 107 -7.42 16.08 1.97
C SER A 107 -6.39 17.21 1.84
N PHE A 108 -5.42 17.09 0.94
CA PHE A 108 -4.44 18.12 0.66
C PHE A 108 -5.06 19.29 -0.10
N MET A 109 -5.79 19.03 -1.18
CA MET A 109 -6.44 20.03 -2.03
C MET A 109 -7.47 20.87 -1.25
N ASN A 110 -8.18 20.28 -0.28
CA ASN A 110 -9.10 21.01 0.60
C ASN A 110 -8.40 22.13 1.41
N ARG A 111 -7.09 22.04 1.61
CA ARG A 111 -6.35 23.04 2.35
C ARG A 111 -5.69 24.09 1.47
N ILE A 112 -5.13 23.68 0.35
CA ILE A 112 -4.40 24.59 -0.54
C ILE A 112 -5.28 25.21 -1.64
N GLY A 113 -6.49 24.66 -1.85
CA GLY A 113 -7.40 25.00 -2.94
C GLY A 113 -7.19 24.13 -4.18
N TYR A 114 -8.30 23.65 -4.73
CA TYR A 114 -8.31 22.77 -5.92
C TYR A 114 -7.74 23.44 -7.17
N LYS A 115 -7.99 24.73 -7.32
CA LYS A 115 -7.56 25.54 -8.49
C LYS A 115 -6.16 26.13 -8.35
N THR A 116 -5.45 25.85 -7.26
CA THR A 116 -4.06 26.27 -7.09
C THR A 116 -3.22 25.75 -8.24
N PRO A 117 -2.45 26.59 -8.94
CA PRO A 117 -1.52 26.12 -9.98
C PRO A 117 -0.49 25.17 -9.39
N ILE A 118 -0.30 24.01 -10.03
CA ILE A 118 0.60 22.96 -9.53
C ILE A 118 2.04 23.44 -9.36
N GLU A 119 2.49 24.37 -10.21
CA GLU A 119 3.81 24.98 -10.19
C GLU A 119 4.08 25.86 -8.97
N LEU A 120 3.01 26.33 -8.30
CA LEU A 120 3.09 27.16 -7.09
C LEU A 120 3.05 26.34 -5.80
N VAL A 121 2.86 25.03 -5.90
CA VAL A 121 2.91 24.16 -4.71
C VAL A 121 4.34 24.00 -4.24
N THR A 122 4.55 24.26 -2.94
CA THR A 122 5.87 24.24 -2.30
C THR A 122 5.91 23.28 -1.12
N ASP A 123 7.09 23.04 -0.58
CA ASP A 123 7.28 22.25 0.64
C ASP A 123 6.53 22.84 1.85
N SER A 124 6.34 24.19 1.87
CA SER A 124 5.54 24.86 2.93
C SER A 124 4.11 24.33 2.96
N HIS A 125 3.46 24.22 1.81
CA HIS A 125 2.10 23.68 1.72
C HIS A 125 2.03 22.22 2.23
N ILE A 126 3.05 21.41 1.94
CA ILE A 126 3.15 20.04 2.46
C ILE A 126 3.31 20.05 3.98
N ASN A 127 4.18 20.90 4.53
CA ASN A 127 4.44 21.01 5.96
C ASN A 127 3.20 21.51 6.74
N GLU A 128 2.50 22.50 6.23
CA GLU A 128 1.25 23.00 6.80
C GLU A 128 0.16 21.90 6.83
N TRP A 129 0.03 21.14 5.73
CA TRP A 129 -0.87 20.00 5.71
C TRP A 129 -0.42 18.91 6.70
N LYS A 130 0.88 18.63 6.79
CA LYS A 130 1.48 17.65 7.70
C LYS A 130 1.19 17.99 9.17
N GLU A 131 1.32 19.25 9.55
CA GLU A 131 0.97 19.72 10.89
C GLU A 131 -0.51 19.55 11.20
N TRP A 132 -1.38 19.96 10.27
CA TRP A 132 -2.81 19.75 10.42
C TRP A 132 -3.14 18.26 10.53
N SER A 133 -2.58 17.43 9.67
CA SER A 133 -2.84 15.98 9.66
C SER A 133 -2.43 15.32 10.98
N ARG A 134 -1.33 15.75 11.59
CA ARG A 134 -0.88 15.25 12.90
C ARG A 134 -1.86 15.53 14.04
N ARG A 135 -2.64 16.60 13.94
CA ARG A 135 -3.67 16.96 14.93
C ARG A 135 -4.96 16.12 14.74
N HIS A 136 -5.23 15.65 13.52
CA HIS A 136 -6.51 15.02 13.16
C HIS A 136 -6.36 13.50 12.87
N HIS A 137 -5.16 13.02 12.64
CA HIS A 137 -4.88 11.64 12.28
C HIS A 137 -3.74 11.04 13.10
N LYS A 138 -3.75 9.71 13.21
CA LYS A 138 -2.62 8.95 13.78
C LYS A 138 -1.41 9.05 12.86
N PRO A 139 -0.16 9.02 13.39
CA PRO A 139 1.07 9.13 12.59
C PRO A 139 1.12 8.19 11.37
N ASN A 140 0.68 6.95 11.53
CA ASN A 140 0.62 5.98 10.43
C ASN A 140 -0.34 6.40 9.31
N THR A 141 -1.49 6.99 9.62
CA THR A 141 -2.44 7.50 8.62
C THR A 141 -1.84 8.69 7.88
N THR A 142 -1.23 9.62 8.61
CA THR A 142 -0.48 10.74 8.02
C THR A 142 0.60 10.25 7.06
N ASN A 143 1.39 9.24 7.46
CA ASN A 143 2.44 8.68 6.62
C ASN A 143 1.89 7.99 5.36
N ILE A 144 0.76 7.31 5.45
CA ILE A 144 0.08 6.74 4.28
C ILE A 144 -0.28 7.86 3.29
N TYR A 145 -0.82 8.96 3.76
CA TYR A 145 -1.20 10.09 2.90
C TYR A 145 0.02 10.80 2.31
N LEU A 146 1.05 11.05 3.11
CA LEU A 146 2.33 11.61 2.64
C LEU A 146 2.97 10.75 1.56
N ALA A 147 2.95 9.41 1.70
CA ALA A 147 3.45 8.50 0.69
C ALA A 147 2.69 8.61 -0.64
N LYS A 148 1.37 8.86 -0.61
CA LYS A 148 0.57 9.10 -1.81
C LYS A 148 0.89 10.44 -2.45
N MET A 149 1.03 11.49 -1.64
CA MET A 149 1.47 12.81 -2.12
C MET A 149 2.86 12.74 -2.75
N LYS A 150 3.82 12.08 -2.10
CA LYS A 150 5.17 11.89 -2.63
C LYS A 150 5.15 11.23 -4.01
N THR A 151 4.32 10.19 -4.19
CA THR A 151 4.18 9.51 -5.49
C THR A 151 3.57 10.43 -6.55
N PHE A 152 2.57 11.23 -6.18
CA PHE A 152 1.93 12.20 -7.07
C PHE A 152 2.90 13.33 -7.48
N PHE A 153 3.58 13.97 -6.54
CA PHE A 153 4.51 15.04 -6.86
C PHE A 153 5.74 14.57 -7.64
N LYS A 154 6.19 13.32 -7.39
CA LYS A 154 7.20 12.68 -8.24
C LYS A 154 6.72 12.48 -9.69
N TYR A 155 5.43 12.15 -9.88
CA TYR A 155 4.82 12.12 -11.22
C TYR A 155 4.81 13.53 -11.84
N CYS A 156 4.38 14.57 -11.10
CA CYS A 156 4.37 15.95 -11.56
C CYS A 156 5.78 16.41 -11.98
N TYR A 157 6.80 16.06 -11.21
CA TYR A 157 8.19 16.37 -11.57
C TYR A 157 8.64 15.67 -12.85
N LYS A 158 8.34 14.38 -13.00
CA LYS A 158 8.63 13.62 -14.24
C LYS A 158 7.94 14.20 -15.47
N LYS A 159 6.74 14.73 -15.31
CA LYS A 159 5.96 15.40 -16.36
C LYS A 159 6.40 16.86 -16.58
N ARG A 160 7.32 17.37 -15.76
CA ARG A 160 7.78 18.77 -15.78
C ARG A 160 6.66 19.78 -15.46
N TYR A 161 5.69 19.39 -14.67
CA TYR A 161 4.67 20.31 -14.15
C TYR A 161 5.19 21.14 -12.97
N VAL A 162 6.23 20.67 -12.31
CA VAL A 162 6.96 21.37 -11.24
C VAL A 162 8.45 21.40 -11.57
N LYS A 163 9.15 22.46 -11.16
CA LYS A 163 10.57 22.68 -11.48
C LYS A 163 11.52 21.75 -10.70
N ARG A 164 11.13 21.35 -9.49
CA ARG A 164 11.91 20.45 -8.61
C ARG A 164 11.01 19.42 -7.95
N GLU A 165 11.59 18.33 -7.51
CA GLU A 165 10.91 17.36 -6.65
C GLU A 165 10.70 18.00 -5.28
N LEU A 166 9.48 17.86 -4.72
CA LEU A 166 9.17 18.34 -3.36
C LEU A 166 9.76 17.39 -2.33
N ASP A 167 10.32 17.96 -1.27
CA ASP A 167 10.84 17.18 -0.16
C ASP A 167 9.70 16.81 0.80
N ILE A 168 9.29 15.54 0.73
CA ILE A 168 8.18 15.00 1.53
C ILE A 168 8.72 13.96 2.50
N GLU A 169 9.00 14.42 3.70
CA GLU A 169 9.45 13.57 4.80
C GLU A 169 8.28 12.95 5.58
N MET A 170 8.46 11.71 6.00
CA MET A 170 7.49 11.02 6.84
C MET A 170 7.54 11.51 8.29
N VAL A 171 6.42 11.39 9.00
CA VAL A 171 6.37 11.65 10.45
C VAL A 171 6.91 10.45 11.21
N ARG A 172 7.61 10.69 12.30
CA ARG A 172 8.01 9.62 13.21
C ARG A 172 6.76 8.89 13.72
N ALA A 173 6.75 7.58 13.54
CA ALA A 173 5.69 6.71 14.02
C ALA A 173 6.33 5.54 14.78
N ASP A 174 5.86 5.29 16.00
CA ASP A 174 6.37 4.20 16.81
C ASP A 174 5.95 2.86 16.20
N LYS A 175 6.91 1.97 16.05
CA LYS A 175 6.65 0.59 15.66
C LYS A 175 6.10 -0.15 16.86
N LYS A 176 4.82 -0.50 16.81
CA LYS A 176 4.24 -1.38 17.82
C LYS A 176 4.62 -2.83 17.52
N PRO A 177 5.00 -3.61 18.54
CA PRO A 177 5.19 -5.05 18.34
C PRO A 177 3.88 -5.67 17.85
N PRO A 178 3.94 -6.80 17.11
CA PRO A 178 2.74 -7.53 16.74
C PRO A 178 2.04 -8.02 18.01
N MET A 179 0.72 -8.09 17.95
CA MET A 179 -0.08 -8.62 19.04
C MET A 179 -0.49 -10.06 18.70
N TYR A 180 -0.27 -10.98 19.59
CA TYR A 180 -0.76 -12.37 19.48
C TYR A 180 -1.70 -12.69 20.66
N LEU A 181 -2.46 -13.76 20.52
CA LEU A 181 -3.26 -14.31 21.62
C LEU A 181 -2.47 -15.44 22.28
N SER A 182 -2.34 -15.37 23.61
CA SER A 182 -1.77 -16.47 24.42
C SER A 182 -2.66 -17.72 24.35
N GLU A 183 -2.15 -18.88 24.72
CA GLU A 183 -2.94 -20.13 24.78
C GLU A 183 -4.15 -20.01 25.71
N THR A 184 -4.01 -19.29 26.81
CA THR A 184 -5.13 -19.02 27.71
C THR A 184 -6.24 -18.22 27.01
N LYS A 185 -5.89 -17.13 26.31
CA LYS A 185 -6.86 -16.32 25.54
C LYS A 185 -7.49 -17.12 24.40
N LEU A 186 -6.70 -17.96 23.71
CA LEU A 186 -7.23 -18.86 22.67
C LEU A 186 -8.22 -19.87 23.26
N GLY A 187 -7.89 -20.47 24.41
CA GLY A 187 -8.78 -21.39 25.11
C GLY A 187 -10.11 -20.74 25.47
N GLN A 188 -10.10 -19.52 25.99
CA GLN A 188 -11.30 -18.74 26.26
C GLN A 188 -12.10 -18.46 24.98
N LEU A 189 -11.42 -18.02 23.91
CA LEU A 189 -12.05 -17.68 22.62
C LEU A 189 -12.73 -18.89 21.95
N PHE A 190 -12.13 -20.08 22.05
CA PHE A 190 -12.67 -21.30 21.42
C PHE A 190 -13.78 -21.96 22.25
N LYS A 191 -13.85 -21.67 23.54
CA LYS A 191 -14.86 -22.26 24.46
C LYS A 191 -16.05 -21.36 24.79
N THR A 192 -15.99 -20.06 24.39
CA THR A 192 -17.06 -19.09 24.74
C THR A 192 -18.38 -19.43 24.05
N ASP A 193 -19.48 -19.33 24.75
CA ASP A 193 -20.84 -19.50 24.21
C ASP A 193 -21.45 -18.19 23.66
N MET A 194 -20.73 -17.07 23.81
CA MET A 194 -21.16 -15.75 23.33
C MET A 194 -21.15 -15.62 21.81
N VAL A 195 -20.55 -16.57 21.12
CA VAL A 195 -20.41 -16.59 19.66
C VAL A 195 -20.80 -17.97 19.14
N ASP A 196 -21.55 -17.98 18.02
CA ASP A 196 -21.96 -19.19 17.32
C ASP A 196 -20.75 -20.13 17.08
N GLU A 197 -20.95 -21.43 17.25
CA GLU A 197 -19.93 -22.47 17.10
C GLU A 197 -19.20 -22.38 15.77
N HIS A 198 -19.91 -22.06 14.71
CA HIS A 198 -19.34 -21.87 13.40
C HIS A 198 -18.21 -20.81 13.37
N PHE A 199 -18.41 -19.68 14.06
CA PHE A 199 -17.37 -18.65 14.13
C PHE A 199 -16.21 -19.08 15.02
N ARG A 200 -16.47 -19.82 16.11
CA ARG A 200 -15.40 -20.38 16.95
C ARG A 200 -14.51 -21.36 16.17
N LYS A 201 -15.13 -22.25 15.40
CA LYS A 201 -14.41 -23.16 14.48
C LYS A 201 -13.60 -22.36 13.43
N ALA A 202 -14.19 -21.32 12.87
CA ALA A 202 -13.49 -20.46 11.94
C ALA A 202 -12.29 -19.76 12.58
N PHE A 203 -12.39 -19.25 13.80
CA PHE A 203 -11.25 -18.66 14.53
C PHE A 203 -10.12 -19.67 14.74
N LEU A 204 -10.48 -20.92 15.06
CA LEU A 204 -9.52 -22.02 15.15
C LEU A 204 -8.82 -22.25 13.79
N PHE A 205 -9.58 -22.33 12.69
CA PHE A 205 -9.03 -22.44 11.34
C PHE A 205 -8.00 -21.35 11.04
N TYR A 206 -8.34 -20.08 11.28
CA TYR A 206 -7.43 -18.97 11.03
C TYR A 206 -6.18 -18.99 11.91
N THR A 207 -6.32 -19.47 13.16
CA THR A 207 -5.19 -19.64 14.08
C THR A 207 -4.27 -20.77 13.64
N MET A 208 -4.81 -21.83 13.04
CA MET A 208 -4.02 -23.00 12.60
C MET A 208 -3.39 -22.84 11.21
N THR A 209 -3.93 -21.95 10.36
CA THR A 209 -3.52 -21.80 8.97
C THR A 209 -2.81 -20.48 8.67
N GLY A 210 -2.97 -19.48 9.52
CA GLY A 210 -2.45 -18.13 9.28
C GLY A 210 -3.05 -17.45 8.05
N CYS A 211 -4.21 -17.89 7.56
CA CYS A 211 -4.91 -17.27 6.44
C CYS A 211 -5.26 -15.80 6.71
N ARG A 212 -5.28 -14.99 5.64
CA ARG A 212 -5.96 -13.68 5.68
C ARG A 212 -7.46 -13.88 5.58
N LEU A 213 -8.22 -12.93 6.11
CA LEU A 213 -9.68 -13.02 6.25
C LEU A 213 -10.43 -13.51 4.99
N ARG A 214 -10.00 -13.13 3.79
CA ARG A 214 -10.66 -13.48 2.53
C ARG A 214 -10.14 -14.75 1.87
N GLU A 215 -8.91 -15.13 2.19
CA GLU A 215 -8.21 -16.24 1.50
C GLU A 215 -8.99 -17.58 1.53
N PRO A 216 -9.70 -17.96 2.62
CA PRO A 216 -10.50 -19.19 2.64
C PRO A 216 -11.63 -19.22 1.61
N PHE A 217 -12.17 -18.06 1.21
CA PHE A 217 -13.31 -17.92 0.32
C PHE A 217 -12.90 -17.66 -1.13
N GLU A 218 -11.75 -17.05 -1.34
CA GLU A 218 -11.23 -16.64 -2.66
C GLU A 218 -10.20 -17.64 -3.22
N GLY A 219 -9.55 -18.45 -2.36
CA GLY A 219 -8.58 -19.46 -2.76
C GLY A 219 -9.24 -20.73 -3.31
N THR A 220 -8.48 -21.58 -3.98
CA THR A 220 -8.92 -22.87 -4.53
C THR A 220 -8.51 -24.02 -3.64
N LEU A 221 -9.44 -24.93 -3.31
CA LEU A 221 -9.14 -26.17 -2.60
C LEU A 221 -8.74 -27.25 -3.62
N SER A 222 -7.52 -27.76 -3.50
CA SER A 222 -6.97 -28.83 -4.33
C SER A 222 -6.43 -29.96 -3.44
N GLY A 223 -7.18 -31.05 -3.31
CA GLY A 223 -6.86 -32.12 -2.37
C GLY A 223 -6.85 -31.61 -0.93
N ASP A 224 -5.69 -31.64 -0.29
CA ASP A 224 -5.47 -31.12 1.07
C ASP A 224 -4.76 -29.77 1.08
N TRP A 225 -4.77 -29.06 -0.04
CA TRP A 225 -4.11 -27.78 -0.18
C TRP A 225 -5.10 -26.65 -0.49
N LEU A 226 -5.01 -25.58 0.28
CA LEU A 226 -5.66 -24.33 -0.06
C LEU A 226 -4.66 -23.47 -0.85
N VAL A 227 -4.92 -23.31 -2.15
CA VAL A 227 -4.07 -22.57 -3.08
C VAL A 227 -4.58 -21.13 -3.21
N ILE A 228 -3.73 -20.17 -2.87
CA ILE A 228 -3.98 -18.74 -3.00
C ILE A 228 -3.22 -18.24 -4.22
N THR A 229 -3.92 -17.89 -5.26
CA THR A 229 -3.35 -17.43 -6.54
C THR A 229 -2.92 -15.95 -6.48
N PRO A 230 -2.10 -15.45 -7.44
CA PRO A 230 -1.58 -14.08 -7.43
C PRO A 230 -2.65 -12.99 -7.51
N ASP A 231 -3.80 -13.26 -8.15
CA ASP A 231 -4.95 -12.35 -8.24
C ASP A 231 -5.65 -12.15 -6.89
N VAL A 232 -5.76 -13.22 -6.10
CA VAL A 232 -6.29 -13.21 -4.73
C VAL A 232 -5.24 -12.66 -3.75
N SER A 233 -3.97 -13.06 -3.94
CA SER A 233 -2.88 -12.68 -3.05
C SER A 233 -2.57 -11.19 -3.11
N LYS A 234 -2.44 -10.53 -1.94
CA LYS A 234 -1.98 -9.14 -1.85
C LYS A 234 -0.52 -8.97 -2.32
N SER A 235 0.28 -10.02 -2.23
CA SER A 235 1.70 -10.04 -2.61
C SER A 235 1.96 -10.41 -4.06
N HIS A 236 0.92 -10.69 -4.86
CA HIS A 236 1.01 -11.18 -6.24
C HIS A 236 1.88 -12.45 -6.40
N LYS A 237 1.94 -13.28 -5.35
CA LYS A 237 2.64 -14.57 -5.36
C LYS A 237 1.67 -15.69 -5.00
N THR A 238 1.79 -16.82 -5.67
CA THR A 238 1.08 -18.04 -5.28
C THR A 238 1.54 -18.48 -3.91
N ARG A 239 0.60 -18.95 -3.09
CA ARG A 239 0.85 -19.54 -1.78
C ARG A 239 -0.03 -20.76 -1.61
N GLU A 240 0.54 -21.84 -1.14
CA GLU A 240 -0.15 -23.08 -0.82
C GLU A 240 -0.12 -23.31 0.68
N ILE A 241 -1.27 -23.67 1.24
CA ILE A 241 -1.43 -23.92 2.66
C ILE A 241 -1.91 -25.37 2.81
N GLN A 242 -1.09 -26.21 3.42
CA GLN A 242 -1.46 -27.57 3.73
C GLN A 242 -2.51 -27.58 4.84
N LEU A 243 -3.60 -28.31 4.59
CA LEU A 243 -4.70 -28.47 5.54
C LEU A 243 -4.62 -29.89 6.11
N ASN A 244 -4.76 -30.01 7.41
CA ASN A 244 -5.08 -31.29 8.03
C ASN A 244 -6.59 -31.55 7.95
N GLN A 245 -7.03 -32.75 8.36
CA GLN A 245 -8.43 -33.14 8.29
C GLN A 245 -9.37 -32.16 9.02
N VAL A 246 -8.97 -31.65 10.19
CA VAL A 246 -9.77 -30.70 10.98
C VAL A 246 -9.92 -29.38 10.25
N THR A 247 -8.83 -28.78 9.80
CA THR A 247 -8.87 -27.49 9.09
C THR A 247 -9.56 -27.60 7.72
N LYS A 248 -9.43 -28.74 7.04
CA LYS A 248 -10.15 -29.02 5.79
C LYS A 248 -11.66 -29.10 6.01
N SER A 249 -12.11 -29.84 7.03
CA SER A 249 -13.54 -29.94 7.40
C SER A 249 -14.12 -28.57 7.74
N ILE A 250 -13.43 -27.77 8.56
CA ILE A 250 -13.87 -26.41 8.90
C ILE A 250 -13.93 -25.51 7.65
N LEU A 251 -12.97 -25.60 6.75
CA LEU A 251 -12.99 -24.81 5.51
C LEU A 251 -14.20 -25.13 4.64
N ILE A 252 -14.53 -26.41 4.51
CA ILE A 252 -15.72 -26.87 3.75
C ILE A 252 -17.00 -26.29 4.40
N GLU A 253 -17.17 -26.46 5.73
CA GLU A 253 -18.30 -25.89 6.47
C GLU A 253 -18.41 -24.36 6.29
N MET A 254 -17.29 -23.64 6.34
CA MET A 254 -17.24 -22.20 6.13
C MET A 254 -17.72 -21.81 4.72
N ARG A 255 -17.32 -22.56 3.69
CA ARG A 255 -17.71 -22.30 2.30
C ARG A 255 -19.17 -22.65 2.04
N GLU A 256 -19.66 -23.77 2.56
CA GLU A 256 -21.07 -24.13 2.45
C GLU A 256 -21.98 -23.08 3.06
N ARG A 257 -21.66 -22.59 4.25
CA ARG A 257 -22.41 -21.51 4.89
C ARG A 257 -22.30 -20.18 4.13
N TYR A 258 -21.15 -19.91 3.54
CA TYR A 258 -20.95 -18.76 2.67
C TYR A 258 -21.86 -18.84 1.44
N GLU A 259 -21.88 -19.96 0.72
CA GLU A 259 -22.70 -20.18 -0.48
C GLU A 259 -24.21 -20.11 -0.17
N GLN A 260 -24.63 -20.71 0.94
CA GLN A 260 -26.03 -20.61 1.39
C GLN A 260 -26.45 -19.17 1.65
N ARG A 261 -25.58 -18.34 2.22
CA ARG A 261 -25.88 -16.92 2.48
C ARG A 261 -25.87 -16.07 1.22
N ILE A 262 -24.99 -16.34 0.27
CA ILE A 262 -24.97 -15.69 -1.05
C ILE A 262 -26.23 -16.07 -1.83
N GLY A 263 -26.60 -17.37 -1.89
CA GLY A 263 -27.78 -17.84 -2.61
C GLY A 263 -29.10 -17.24 -2.08
N LYS A 264 -29.19 -16.93 -0.80
CA LYS A 264 -30.36 -16.24 -0.21
C LYS A 264 -30.39 -14.73 -0.49
N SER A 265 -29.37 -14.19 -1.18
CA SER A 265 -29.16 -12.75 -1.37
C SER A 265 -29.82 -12.18 -2.62
N MET A 266 -30.84 -12.82 -3.19
CA MET A 266 -31.55 -12.29 -4.37
C MET A 266 -32.10 -10.85 -4.20
N HIS A 267 -32.01 -10.26 -3.00
CA HIS A 267 -32.46 -8.91 -2.64
C HIS A 267 -31.42 -8.10 -1.84
N GLY A 268 -30.20 -8.05 -2.32
CA GLY A 268 -29.21 -6.99 -2.19
C GLY A 268 -28.99 -6.27 -0.85
N THR A 269 -29.18 -6.89 0.33
CA THR A 269 -28.74 -6.28 1.57
C THR A 269 -27.23 -6.47 1.75
N TYR A 270 -26.50 -5.46 2.25
CA TYR A 270 -25.07 -5.52 2.55
C TYR A 270 -24.67 -6.77 3.34
N LYS A 271 -25.55 -7.27 4.22
CA LYS A 271 -25.30 -8.46 5.07
C LYS A 271 -25.10 -9.74 4.26
N ASN A 272 -25.66 -9.82 3.07
CA ASN A 272 -25.59 -10.98 2.20
C ASN A 272 -24.71 -10.77 0.96
N THR A 273 -23.97 -9.67 0.87
CA THR A 273 -22.94 -9.49 -0.15
C THR A 273 -21.69 -10.30 0.21
N HIS A 274 -20.90 -10.68 -0.79
CA HIS A 274 -19.59 -11.32 -0.60
C HIS A 274 -18.78 -10.63 0.51
N LYS A 275 -18.63 -9.32 0.42
CA LYS A 275 -17.91 -8.53 1.42
C LYS A 275 -18.59 -8.60 2.81
N GLY A 276 -19.91 -8.45 2.87
CA GLY A 276 -20.66 -8.42 4.13
C GLY A 276 -20.57 -9.74 4.90
N ILE A 277 -20.64 -10.88 4.20
CA ILE A 277 -20.53 -12.22 4.79
C ILE A 277 -19.12 -12.43 5.36
N ILE A 278 -18.08 -12.09 4.59
CA ILE A 278 -16.70 -12.27 5.06
C ILE A 278 -16.37 -11.30 6.20
N ASP A 279 -16.81 -10.05 6.13
CA ASP A 279 -16.61 -9.07 7.20
C ASP A 279 -17.30 -9.49 8.51
N SER A 280 -18.35 -10.36 8.47
CA SER A 280 -19.00 -10.88 9.67
C SER A 280 -18.06 -11.66 10.57
N TYR A 281 -17.10 -12.42 10.02
CA TYR A 281 -16.10 -13.14 10.81
C TYR A 281 -15.26 -12.21 11.68
N SER A 282 -14.83 -11.09 11.10
CA SER A 282 -14.06 -10.08 11.83
C SER A 282 -14.90 -9.34 12.87
N LYS A 283 -16.20 -9.15 12.63
CA LYS A 283 -17.14 -8.51 13.57
C LYS A 283 -17.43 -9.43 14.74
N GLU A 284 -17.73 -10.69 14.50
CA GLU A 284 -18.00 -11.67 15.57
C GLU A 284 -16.74 -11.91 16.42
N PHE A 285 -15.55 -11.98 15.78
CA PHE A 285 -14.29 -12.01 16.53
C PHE A 285 -14.16 -10.78 17.44
N LYS A 286 -14.41 -9.58 16.90
CA LYS A 286 -14.29 -8.35 17.70
C LYS A 286 -15.27 -8.30 18.86
N LYS A 287 -16.50 -8.78 18.66
CA LYS A 287 -17.50 -8.95 19.73
C LYS A 287 -16.98 -9.92 20.81
N ALA A 288 -16.52 -11.10 20.42
CA ALA A 288 -16.01 -12.10 21.34
C ALA A 288 -14.87 -11.57 22.22
N VAL A 289 -13.84 -10.94 21.61
CA VAL A 289 -12.68 -10.46 22.38
C VAL A 289 -13.01 -9.27 23.30
N ILE A 290 -14.02 -8.46 22.97
CA ILE A 290 -14.50 -7.39 23.87
C ILE A 290 -15.17 -8.02 25.10
N GLU A 291 -16.09 -8.94 24.91
CA GLU A 291 -16.82 -9.62 25.97
C GLU A 291 -15.89 -10.44 26.90
N LEU A 292 -14.82 -11.00 26.32
CA LEU A 292 -13.80 -11.75 27.07
C LEU A 292 -12.75 -10.86 27.75
N GLY A 293 -12.85 -9.53 27.65
CA GLY A 293 -11.97 -8.58 28.34
C GLY A 293 -10.61 -8.34 27.67
N PHE A 294 -10.40 -8.77 26.43
CA PHE A 294 -9.17 -8.49 25.65
C PHE A 294 -9.48 -7.82 24.29
N GLY A 295 -10.36 -6.84 24.33
CA GLY A 295 -10.87 -6.11 23.18
C GLY A 295 -9.83 -5.30 22.39
N GLU A 296 -8.58 -5.21 22.83
CA GLU A 296 -7.48 -4.64 22.08
C GLU A 296 -7.11 -5.46 20.83
N HIS A 297 -7.41 -6.78 20.85
CA HIS A 297 -7.11 -7.67 19.74
C HIS A 297 -8.03 -7.45 18.53
N LYS A 298 -7.47 -7.69 17.35
CA LYS A 298 -8.13 -7.62 16.04
C LYS A 298 -8.09 -8.98 15.37
N PHE A 299 -9.00 -9.24 14.45
CA PHE A 299 -9.04 -10.50 13.70
C PHE A 299 -7.68 -10.91 13.10
N HIS A 300 -6.92 -9.95 12.59
CA HIS A 300 -5.58 -10.22 12.03
C HIS A 300 -4.60 -10.80 13.06
N ASN A 301 -4.86 -10.62 14.36
CA ASN A 301 -3.99 -11.16 15.40
C ASN A 301 -4.08 -12.70 15.52
N LEU A 302 -5.11 -13.35 14.96
CA LEU A 302 -5.11 -14.82 14.78
C LEU A 302 -3.96 -15.26 13.88
N ARG A 303 -3.69 -14.53 12.80
CA ARG A 303 -2.56 -14.76 11.93
C ARG A 303 -1.23 -14.37 12.57
N ASP A 304 -1.19 -13.29 13.35
CA ASP A 304 0.01 -12.94 14.12
C ASP A 304 0.31 -14.04 15.15
N THR A 305 -0.72 -14.65 15.76
CA THR A 305 -0.58 -15.81 16.66
C THR A 305 0.00 -17.03 15.93
N TYR A 306 -0.54 -17.38 14.76
CA TYR A 306 0.03 -18.44 13.92
C TYR A 306 1.51 -18.19 13.64
N ALA A 307 1.85 -16.99 13.18
CA ALA A 307 3.23 -16.65 12.83
C ALA A 307 4.18 -16.73 14.03
N THR A 308 3.74 -16.29 15.20
CA THR A 308 4.51 -16.39 16.45
C THR A 308 4.73 -17.84 16.85
N ARG A 309 3.69 -18.70 16.84
CA ARG A 309 3.82 -20.13 17.13
C ARG A 309 4.75 -20.82 16.14
N ARG A 310 4.59 -20.59 14.83
CA ARG A 310 5.44 -21.19 13.80
C ARG A 310 6.90 -20.75 13.92
N TRP A 311 7.15 -19.50 14.32
CA TRP A 311 8.50 -19.06 14.61
C TRP A 311 9.08 -19.78 15.84
N ILE A 312 8.30 -19.95 16.92
CA ILE A 312 8.74 -20.73 18.09
C ILE A 312 9.08 -22.17 17.68
N GLU A 313 8.24 -22.82 16.90
CA GLU A 313 8.40 -24.20 16.46
C GLU A 313 9.59 -24.39 15.50
N SER A 314 9.69 -23.56 14.45
CA SER A 314 10.66 -23.75 13.37
C SER A 314 12.04 -23.10 13.64
N GLY A 315 12.09 -21.97 14.35
CA GLY A 315 13.29 -21.14 14.46
C GLY A 315 13.69 -20.40 13.18
N ASP A 316 12.96 -20.61 12.11
CA ASP A 316 13.28 -20.05 10.81
C ASP A 316 12.26 -18.99 10.39
N ILE A 317 12.70 -17.72 10.45
CA ILE A 317 11.86 -16.58 10.09
C ILE A 317 11.57 -16.51 8.59
N HIS A 318 12.45 -17.09 7.75
CA HIS A 318 12.26 -17.16 6.31
C HIS A 318 11.15 -18.16 5.96
N LEU A 319 11.16 -19.33 6.62
CA LEU A 319 10.09 -20.32 6.49
C LEU A 319 8.74 -19.70 6.88
N VAL A 320 8.66 -19.07 8.05
CA VAL A 320 7.44 -18.39 8.50
C VAL A 320 7.00 -17.32 7.49
N SER A 321 7.93 -16.51 6.98
CA SER A 321 7.63 -15.48 5.97
C SER A 321 7.01 -16.07 4.71
N LYS A 322 7.53 -17.21 4.25
CA LYS A 322 7.00 -17.96 3.09
C LYS A 322 5.61 -18.52 3.39
N GLU A 323 5.44 -19.20 4.52
CA GLU A 323 4.16 -19.82 4.94
C GLU A 323 3.03 -18.78 5.06
N ILE A 324 3.30 -17.62 5.66
CA ILE A 324 2.28 -16.56 5.78
C ILE A 324 2.21 -15.65 4.54
N GLY A 325 3.11 -15.81 3.55
CA GLY A 325 3.10 -15.05 2.29
C GLY A 325 3.33 -13.55 2.47
N HIS A 326 4.36 -13.18 3.22
CA HIS A 326 4.85 -11.81 3.26
C HIS A 326 5.71 -11.50 2.04
N SER A 327 5.60 -10.29 1.50
CA SER A 327 6.39 -9.84 0.35
C SER A 327 7.86 -9.59 0.70
N SER A 328 8.17 -9.35 1.98
CA SER A 328 9.52 -9.14 2.52
C SER A 328 9.66 -9.81 3.88
N VAL A 329 10.80 -10.43 4.13
CA VAL A 329 11.16 -11.03 5.43
C VAL A 329 11.14 -9.96 6.54
N THR A 330 11.49 -8.72 6.24
CA THR A 330 11.44 -7.59 7.18
C THR A 330 10.04 -7.43 7.84
N MET A 331 8.96 -7.81 7.13
CA MET A 331 7.61 -7.80 7.70
C MET A 331 7.40 -8.89 8.76
N THR A 332 8.22 -9.96 8.71
CA THR A 332 8.15 -11.12 9.60
C THR A 332 9.13 -10.99 10.76
N GLN A 333 10.20 -10.23 10.59
CA GLN A 333 11.25 -10.00 11.59
C GLN A 333 10.67 -9.59 12.96
N LYS A 334 9.59 -8.83 12.97
CA LYS A 334 8.87 -8.41 14.19
C LYS A 334 8.45 -9.57 15.12
N TYR A 335 8.32 -10.82 14.61
CA TYR A 335 7.99 -11.98 15.44
C TYR A 335 9.25 -12.57 16.11
N ALA A 336 10.43 -12.33 15.55
CA ALA A 336 11.69 -12.73 16.14
C ALA A 336 12.13 -11.82 17.29
N ASP A 337 11.56 -10.60 17.37
CA ASP A 337 11.90 -9.62 18.40
C ASP A 337 11.24 -9.91 19.78
N PHE A 338 10.39 -10.94 19.87
CA PHE A 338 9.75 -11.31 21.12
C PHE A 338 10.72 -11.94 22.13
N ASN A 339 10.53 -11.60 23.41
CA ASN A 339 11.26 -12.22 24.50
C ASN A 339 10.82 -13.70 24.67
N LEU A 340 11.73 -14.63 24.48
CA LEU A 340 11.47 -16.08 24.56
C LEU A 340 10.92 -16.51 25.93
N ARG A 341 11.41 -15.92 27.05
CA ARG A 341 10.89 -16.25 28.40
C ARG A 341 9.42 -15.88 28.55
N ARG A 342 9.00 -14.74 27.96
CA ARG A 342 7.60 -14.35 27.95
C ARG A 342 6.77 -15.31 27.08
N LEU A 343 7.30 -15.70 25.94
CA LEU A 343 6.61 -16.66 25.05
C LEU A 343 6.42 -18.02 25.71
N ALA A 344 7.33 -18.48 26.58
CA ALA A 344 7.17 -19.70 27.36
C ALA A 344 5.94 -19.64 28.29
N VAL A 345 5.68 -18.48 28.90
CA VAL A 345 4.49 -18.26 29.73
C VAL A 345 3.21 -18.20 28.88
N ASP A 346 3.28 -17.52 27.74
CA ASP A 346 2.11 -17.31 26.87
C ASP A 346 1.75 -18.56 26.03
N PHE A 347 2.72 -19.45 25.79
CA PHE A 347 2.57 -20.71 25.02
C PHE A 347 3.14 -21.90 25.77
N PRO A 348 2.52 -22.35 26.89
CA PRO A 348 3.02 -23.45 27.70
C PRO A 348 3.20 -24.76 26.91
N SER A 349 2.34 -25.01 25.89
CA SER A 349 2.47 -26.20 25.02
C SER A 349 3.76 -26.23 24.21
N LEU A 350 4.45 -25.10 24.06
CA LEU A 350 5.72 -24.95 23.32
C LEU A 350 6.92 -24.71 24.25
N ASP A 351 6.74 -24.80 25.57
CA ASP A 351 7.78 -24.50 26.55
C ASP A 351 9.06 -25.33 26.34
N ALA A 352 8.93 -26.63 26.12
CA ALA A 352 10.08 -27.53 25.90
C ALA A 352 10.96 -27.07 24.70
N ILE A 353 10.34 -26.58 23.63
CA ILE A 353 11.04 -26.07 22.44
C ILE A 353 11.72 -24.76 22.80
N ILE A 354 11.05 -23.88 23.55
CA ILE A 354 11.58 -22.57 23.98
C ILE A 354 12.79 -22.77 24.89
N GLN A 355 12.72 -23.68 25.88
CA GLN A 355 13.80 -23.97 26.81
C GLN A 355 15.04 -24.50 26.07
N THR A 356 14.84 -25.37 25.06
CA THR A 356 15.93 -25.87 24.21
C THR A 356 16.64 -24.74 23.46
N ARG A 357 15.93 -23.69 23.06
CA ARG A 357 16.53 -22.52 22.40
C ARG A 357 17.25 -21.62 23.39
N LEU A 358 16.65 -21.37 24.56
CA LEU A 358 17.28 -20.56 25.61
C LEU A 358 18.60 -21.18 26.04
N SER A 359 18.68 -22.51 26.21
CA SER A 359 19.93 -23.21 26.57
C SER A 359 21.03 -23.06 25.52
N LYS A 360 20.69 -23.17 24.22
CA LYS A 360 21.63 -22.94 23.11
C LYS A 360 22.17 -21.50 23.07
N THR A 361 21.35 -20.51 23.37
CA THR A 361 21.76 -19.10 23.42
C THR A 361 22.71 -18.88 24.57
N THR A 362 22.43 -19.41 25.75
CA THR A 362 23.26 -19.28 26.94
C THR A 362 24.62 -19.95 26.76
N THR A 363 24.70 -21.09 26.08
CA THR A 363 25.96 -21.79 25.77
C THR A 363 26.84 -20.98 24.81
N ASN A 364 26.26 -20.29 23.83
CA ASN A 364 27.01 -19.42 22.93
C ASN A 364 27.57 -18.18 23.66
N ASP A 365 26.80 -17.57 24.55
CA ASP A 365 27.30 -16.44 25.36
C ASP A 365 28.42 -16.83 26.31
N SER A 366 28.36 -18.04 26.90
CA SER A 366 29.44 -18.56 27.74
C SER A 366 30.73 -18.88 26.96
N LEU A 367 30.61 -19.33 25.69
CA LEU A 367 31.77 -19.53 24.81
C LEU A 367 32.45 -18.21 24.38
N ILE A 368 31.67 -17.14 24.19
CA ILE A 368 32.19 -15.81 23.86
C ILE A 368 32.92 -15.24 25.11
N GLY A 369 32.38 -15.43 26.30
CA GLY A 369 33.03 -15.04 27.57
C GLY A 369 34.34 -15.78 27.84
N LEU A 370 34.40 -17.10 27.54
CA LEU A 370 35.61 -17.90 27.63
C LEU A 370 36.70 -17.44 26.63
N GLY A 371 36.33 -17.06 25.42
CA GLY A 371 37.27 -16.51 24.41
C GLY A 371 37.91 -15.20 24.84
N GLN A 372 37.16 -14.34 25.53
CA GLN A 372 37.69 -13.09 26.07
C GLN A 372 38.66 -13.30 27.27
N HIS A 373 38.43 -14.35 28.08
CA HIS A 373 39.33 -14.71 29.18
C HIS A 373 40.61 -15.43 28.72
N LEU A 374 40.63 -16.03 27.54
CA LEU A 374 41.79 -16.70 26.98
C LEU A 374 42.69 -15.75 26.14
N LEU A 375 42.22 -14.56 25.82
CA LEU A 375 42.94 -13.54 25.04
C LEU A 375 43.37 -12.35 25.88
N ALA A 376 43.07 -12.32 27.18
CA ALA A 376 43.57 -11.38 28.19
C ALA A 376 44.69 -12.03 29.01
#